data_309ab11cc4e745573c93bd4eb53ec912
#
_entry.id   309ab11cc4e745573c93bd4eb53ec912
#
_cell.length_a   1.000
_cell.length_b   1.000
_cell.length_c   1.000
_cell.angle_alpha   90.00
_cell.angle_beta   90.00
_cell.angle_gamma   90.00
#
_symmetry.space_group_name_H-M   'P 1'
#
loop_
_entity.id
_entity.type
_entity.pdbx_description
1 polymer ?
#
loop_
_entity_poly.entity_id
_entity_poly.type
_entity_poly.pdbx_seq_one_letter_code
_entity_poly.pdbx_strand_id
1 'polypeptide(L)'
;MRKIVFITIILLLLAFTTLAASDSLSVQVFFSPRGGCTEAVVNAIAQAKTEIFVQAYSFTSAPIAKALVEAHKRGVQVEIILDRSQRKERYSSADFTAHAGIPTFIDAVHAIAHNKVMIIDKTVLITGSFNFTKAAEEKNAENLLVIR
;
A
#
# COMPACT_ATOMS: atom_id res chain seq x y z
N MET A 1 9.75 0.89 60.52
CA MET A 1 10.08 0.13 59.30
C MET A 1 8.87 -0.21 58.40
N ARG A 2 7.68 -0.56 58.93
CA ARG A 2 6.49 -0.92 58.11
C ARG A 2 5.92 0.23 57.28
N LYS A 3 6.03 1.50 57.66
CA LYS A 3 5.47 2.66 56.94
C LYS A 3 6.30 3.08 55.73
N ILE A 4 7.62 2.85 55.73
CA ILE A 4 8.50 3.19 54.62
C ILE A 4 8.32 2.24 53.43
N VAL A 5 8.06 0.95 53.72
CA VAL A 5 7.82 -0.06 52.68
C VAL A 5 6.52 0.21 51.93
N PHE A 6 5.47 0.71 52.57
CA PHE A 6 4.19 1.06 51.93
C PHE A 6 4.31 2.26 50.95
N ILE A 7 5.10 3.26 51.31
CA ILE A 7 5.33 4.44 50.44
C ILE A 7 6.12 4.06 49.18
N THR A 8 7.08 3.15 49.31
CA THR A 8 7.90 2.69 48.16
C THR A 8 7.09 1.88 47.16
N ILE A 9 6.12 1.09 47.63
CA ILE A 9 5.22 0.29 46.76
C ILE A 9 4.23 1.18 46.03
N ILE A 10 3.71 2.24 46.64
CA ILE A 10 2.80 3.19 45.99
C ILE A 10 3.54 4.01 44.93
N LEU A 11 4.80 4.40 45.14
CA LEU A 11 5.62 5.09 44.14
C LEU A 11 6.02 4.21 42.96
N LEU A 12 6.16 2.89 43.15
CA LEU A 12 6.43 1.94 42.05
C LEU A 12 5.19 1.66 41.17
N LEU A 13 3.99 1.78 41.73
CA LEU A 13 2.73 1.57 41.00
C LEU A 13 2.30 2.78 40.13
N LEU A 14 2.87 3.96 40.37
CA LEU A 14 2.58 5.18 39.59
C LEU A 14 3.47 5.33 38.34
N ALA A 15 4.47 4.46 38.14
CA ALA A 15 5.41 4.55 37.00
C ALA A 15 4.95 3.81 35.74
N PHE A 16 3.81 3.12 35.77
CA PHE A 16 3.21 2.48 34.58
C PHE A 16 2.04 3.30 34.01
N THR A 17 2.25 4.61 33.79
CA THR A 17 1.44 5.29 32.80
C THR A 17 1.96 4.88 31.43
N THR A 18 1.39 3.83 30.86
CA THR A 18 1.55 3.55 29.43
C THR A 18 1.06 4.76 28.67
N LEU A 19 2.00 5.51 28.10
CA LEU A 19 1.69 6.53 27.12
C LEU A 19 1.07 5.76 25.94
N ALA A 20 -0.25 5.69 25.89
CA ALA A 20 -0.95 5.18 24.73
C ALA A 20 -0.56 6.13 23.59
N ALA A 21 0.29 5.67 22.68
CA ALA A 21 0.51 6.37 21.44
C ALA A 21 -0.86 6.48 20.77
N SER A 22 -1.38 7.69 20.64
CA SER A 22 -2.57 7.91 19.82
C SER A 22 -2.15 7.55 18.39
N ASP A 23 -2.73 6.49 17.83
CA ASP A 23 -2.63 6.22 16.40
C ASP A 23 -3.29 7.40 15.68
N SER A 24 -2.50 8.44 15.42
CA SER A 24 -2.97 9.59 14.68
C SER A 24 -3.01 9.20 13.20
N LEU A 25 -4.20 9.24 12.61
CA LEU A 25 -4.37 9.08 11.17
C LEU A 25 -3.47 10.09 10.46
N SER A 26 -2.55 9.61 9.61
CA SER A 26 -1.71 10.46 8.79
C SER A 26 -2.11 10.32 7.32
N VAL A 27 -2.19 11.44 6.63
CA VAL A 27 -2.52 11.49 5.19
C VAL A 27 -1.42 12.27 4.47
N GLN A 28 -0.77 11.60 3.53
CA GLN A 28 0.16 12.23 2.60
C GLN A 28 -0.50 12.33 1.23
N VAL A 29 -0.37 13.48 0.58
CA VAL A 29 -0.96 13.73 -0.74
C VAL A 29 0.15 14.05 -1.73
N PHE A 30 0.12 13.39 -2.88
CA PHE A 30 1.05 13.58 -3.99
C PHE A 30 0.25 13.95 -5.24
N PHE A 31 0.85 14.75 -6.11
CA PHE A 31 0.25 15.12 -7.39
C PHE A 31 1.20 14.80 -8.53
N SER A 32 0.67 14.40 -9.68
CA SER A 32 1.43 14.29 -10.91
C SER A 32 1.03 15.38 -11.91
N PRO A 33 1.86 15.67 -12.93
CA PRO A 33 3.02 14.91 -13.32
C PRO A 33 4.29 15.23 -12.47
N ARG A 34 5.15 14.21 -12.34
CA ARG A 34 6.49 14.29 -11.73
C ARG A 34 6.49 14.72 -10.26
N GLY A 35 5.41 14.45 -9.54
CA GLY A 35 5.28 14.76 -8.12
C GLY A 35 5.61 13.60 -7.19
N GLY A 36 6.21 12.51 -7.71
CA GLY A 36 6.69 11.40 -6.89
C GLY A 36 5.62 10.38 -6.51
N CYS A 37 4.47 10.35 -7.20
CA CYS A 37 3.41 9.37 -6.93
C CYS A 37 3.92 7.93 -7.03
N THR A 38 4.63 7.60 -8.10
CA THR A 38 5.22 6.26 -8.30
C THR A 38 6.20 5.92 -7.17
N GLU A 39 7.05 6.85 -6.78
CA GLU A 39 8.02 6.66 -5.71
C GLU A 39 7.32 6.42 -4.36
N ALA A 40 6.28 7.19 -4.05
CA ALA A 40 5.49 7.01 -2.84
C ALA A 40 4.86 5.60 -2.75
N VAL A 41 4.31 5.09 -3.87
CA VAL A 41 3.78 3.72 -3.95
C VAL A 41 4.90 2.69 -3.74
N VAL A 42 6.02 2.82 -4.45
CA VAL A 42 7.17 1.90 -4.33
C VAL A 42 7.71 1.86 -2.90
N ASN A 43 7.85 3.02 -2.25
CA ASN A 43 8.33 3.12 -0.87
C ASN A 43 7.36 2.47 0.12
N ALA A 44 6.05 2.61 -0.09
CA ALA A 44 5.05 1.93 0.75
C ALA A 44 5.13 0.40 0.59
N ILE A 45 5.22 -0.11 -0.65
CA ILE A 45 5.38 -1.55 -0.95
C ILE A 45 6.68 -2.09 -0.32
N ALA A 46 7.78 -1.33 -0.37
CA ALA A 46 9.06 -1.75 0.19
C ALA A 46 8.99 -1.97 1.71
N GLN A 47 8.10 -1.25 2.42
CA GLN A 47 7.91 -1.34 3.87
C GLN A 47 6.93 -2.45 4.28
N ALA A 48 6.21 -3.06 3.34
CA ALA A 48 5.24 -4.13 3.61
C ALA A 48 5.88 -5.32 4.30
N LYS A 49 5.18 -5.88 5.29
CA LYS A 49 5.64 -6.98 6.15
C LYS A 49 4.83 -8.26 6.00
N THR A 50 3.52 -8.14 5.78
CA THR A 50 2.61 -9.29 5.80
C THR A 50 1.81 -9.47 4.52
N GLU A 51 1.12 -8.42 4.06
CA GLU A 51 0.19 -8.55 2.92
C GLU A 51 0.04 -7.27 2.12
N ILE A 52 -0.22 -7.42 0.82
CA ILE A 52 -0.54 -6.33 -0.12
C ILE A 52 -1.70 -6.78 -1.00
N PHE A 53 -2.81 -6.04 -0.97
CA PHE A 53 -3.94 -6.23 -1.88
C PHE A 53 -4.03 -5.05 -2.84
N VAL A 54 -4.06 -5.34 -4.14
CA VAL A 54 -4.10 -4.33 -5.21
C VAL A 54 -5.37 -4.49 -6.02
N GLN A 55 -6.10 -3.39 -6.23
CA GLN A 55 -7.14 -3.30 -7.24
C GLN A 55 -6.82 -2.16 -8.19
N ALA A 56 -6.63 -2.45 -9.48
CA ALA A 56 -6.18 -1.46 -10.45
C ALA A 56 -6.97 -1.52 -11.76
N TYR A 57 -7.43 -0.36 -12.21
CA TYR A 57 -8.00 -0.18 -13.55
C TYR A 57 -6.93 -0.35 -14.63
N SER A 58 -5.83 0.38 -14.51
CA SER A 58 -4.68 0.28 -15.43
C SER A 58 -3.39 0.07 -14.66
N PHE A 59 -2.63 -0.95 -15.06
CA PHE A 59 -1.42 -1.38 -14.39
C PHE A 59 -0.30 -1.67 -15.39
N THR A 60 0.50 -0.65 -15.71
CA THR A 60 1.60 -0.71 -16.69
C THR A 60 2.91 -0.12 -16.13
N SER A 61 2.93 0.27 -14.85
CA SER A 61 4.12 0.82 -14.19
C SER A 61 5.11 -0.28 -13.85
N ALA A 62 6.19 -0.38 -14.61
CA ALA A 62 7.26 -1.35 -14.35
C ALA A 62 7.90 -1.20 -12.95
N PRO A 63 8.17 0.03 -12.42
CA PRO A 63 8.67 0.17 -11.05
C PRO A 63 7.74 -0.40 -9.99
N ILE A 64 6.42 -0.15 -10.09
CA ILE A 64 5.43 -0.67 -9.13
C ILE A 64 5.33 -2.20 -9.25
N ALA A 65 5.24 -2.74 -10.47
CA ALA A 65 5.19 -4.17 -10.69
C ALA A 65 6.43 -4.89 -10.12
N LYS A 66 7.62 -4.33 -10.35
CA LYS A 66 8.87 -4.86 -9.79
C LYS A 66 8.86 -4.82 -8.25
N ALA A 67 8.41 -3.73 -7.65
CA ALA A 67 8.32 -3.62 -6.20
C ALA A 67 7.39 -4.68 -5.58
N LEU A 68 6.23 -4.97 -6.22
CA LEU A 68 5.32 -6.03 -5.78
C LEU A 68 5.97 -7.42 -5.88
N VAL A 69 6.70 -7.70 -6.97
CA VAL A 69 7.44 -8.96 -7.11
C VAL A 69 8.53 -9.09 -6.03
N GLU A 70 9.26 -8.03 -5.75
CA GLU A 70 10.26 -8.06 -4.68
C GLU A 70 9.62 -8.22 -3.28
N ALA A 71 8.44 -7.62 -3.03
CA ALA A 71 7.70 -7.86 -1.80
C ALA A 71 7.27 -9.34 -1.69
N HIS A 72 6.75 -9.92 -2.76
CA HIS A 72 6.37 -11.34 -2.82
C HIS A 72 7.56 -12.26 -2.54
N LYS A 73 8.73 -11.99 -3.12
CA LYS A 73 9.97 -12.73 -2.85
C LYS A 73 10.44 -12.63 -1.39
N ARG A 74 10.13 -11.54 -0.69
CA ARG A 74 10.37 -11.40 0.76
C ARG A 74 9.41 -12.21 1.63
N GLY A 75 8.41 -12.86 1.03
CA GLY A 75 7.39 -13.65 1.73
C GLY A 75 6.12 -12.85 2.08
N VAL A 76 5.97 -11.62 1.57
CA VAL A 76 4.73 -10.84 1.70
C VAL A 76 3.65 -11.49 0.82
N GLN A 77 2.47 -11.73 1.37
CA GLN A 77 1.32 -12.17 0.58
C GLN A 77 0.88 -11.03 -0.34
N VAL A 78 0.94 -11.23 -1.65
CA VAL A 78 0.51 -10.24 -2.64
C VAL A 78 -0.61 -10.81 -3.47
N GLU A 79 -1.72 -10.08 -3.62
CA GLU A 79 -2.82 -10.42 -4.51
C GLU A 79 -3.22 -9.19 -5.35
N ILE A 80 -3.54 -9.42 -6.63
CA ILE A 80 -3.82 -8.34 -7.57
C ILE A 80 -5.12 -8.64 -8.30
N ILE A 81 -6.04 -7.68 -8.33
CA ILE A 81 -7.26 -7.70 -9.15
C ILE A 81 -7.16 -6.55 -10.16
N LEU A 82 -7.31 -6.88 -11.44
CA LEU A 82 -7.22 -5.92 -12.54
C LEU A 82 -8.52 -5.84 -13.31
N ASP A 83 -8.82 -4.66 -13.86
CA ASP A 83 -9.92 -4.50 -14.80
C ASP A 83 -9.75 -5.42 -16.02
N ARG A 84 -10.86 -5.86 -16.60
CA ARG A 84 -10.89 -6.74 -17.78
C ARG A 84 -10.13 -6.20 -18.99
N SER A 85 -9.97 -4.89 -19.13
CA SER A 85 -9.18 -4.28 -20.21
C SER A 85 -7.71 -4.69 -20.15
N GLN A 86 -7.19 -4.97 -18.94
CA GLN A 86 -5.80 -5.36 -18.73
C GLN A 86 -5.45 -6.74 -19.32
N ARG A 87 -6.45 -7.56 -19.62
CA ARG A 87 -6.25 -8.86 -20.28
C ARG A 87 -5.71 -8.73 -21.70
N LYS A 88 -6.03 -7.64 -22.39
CA LYS A 88 -5.64 -7.38 -23.78
C LYS A 88 -4.62 -6.26 -23.92
N GLU A 89 -4.30 -5.59 -22.83
CA GLU A 89 -3.36 -4.46 -22.82
C GLU A 89 -1.94 -4.98 -23.01
N ARG A 90 -1.32 -4.61 -24.13
CA ARG A 90 0.02 -5.11 -24.56
C ARG A 90 1.12 -4.85 -23.53
N TYR A 91 0.99 -3.79 -22.76
CA TYR A 91 1.98 -3.38 -21.75
C TYR A 91 1.50 -3.60 -20.33
N SER A 92 0.44 -4.38 -20.14
CA SER A 92 -0.07 -4.72 -18.81
C SER A 92 1.01 -5.46 -18.02
N SER A 93 1.12 -5.13 -16.75
CA SER A 93 1.99 -5.86 -15.81
C SER A 93 1.37 -7.16 -15.30
N ALA A 94 0.15 -7.51 -15.77
CA ALA A 94 -0.58 -8.71 -15.34
C ALA A 94 0.24 -10.00 -15.52
N ASP A 95 0.75 -10.21 -16.72
CA ASP A 95 1.55 -11.43 -17.04
C ASP A 95 2.87 -11.44 -16.24
N PHE A 96 3.51 -10.29 -16.09
CA PHE A 96 4.75 -10.18 -15.33
C PHE A 96 4.56 -10.57 -13.85
N THR A 97 3.50 -10.11 -13.22
CA THR A 97 3.20 -10.45 -11.82
C THR A 97 2.73 -11.90 -11.68
N ALA A 98 1.88 -12.38 -12.59
CA ALA A 98 1.43 -13.77 -12.59
C ALA A 98 2.58 -14.78 -12.79
N HIS A 99 3.50 -14.52 -13.73
CA HIS A 99 4.69 -15.35 -13.94
C HIS A 99 5.66 -15.33 -12.75
N ALA A 100 5.63 -14.28 -11.95
CA ALA A 100 6.39 -14.23 -10.70
C ALA A 100 5.72 -15.00 -9.53
N GLY A 101 4.58 -15.66 -9.77
CA GLY A 101 3.84 -16.43 -8.78
C GLY A 101 2.84 -15.62 -7.94
N ILE A 102 2.60 -14.37 -8.28
CA ILE A 102 1.60 -13.53 -7.59
C ILE A 102 0.21 -13.88 -8.12
N PRO A 103 -0.76 -14.27 -7.26
CA PRO A 103 -2.16 -14.41 -7.63
C PRO A 103 -2.67 -13.11 -8.28
N THR A 104 -2.93 -13.16 -9.58
CA THR A 104 -3.37 -12.02 -10.39
C THR A 104 -4.67 -12.39 -11.10
N PHE A 105 -5.74 -11.69 -10.73
CA PHE A 105 -7.10 -11.95 -11.19
C PHE A 105 -7.59 -10.84 -12.11
N ILE A 106 -8.51 -11.20 -13.00
CA ILE A 106 -9.19 -10.24 -13.88
C ILE A 106 -10.64 -10.12 -13.45
N ASP A 107 -11.06 -8.91 -13.10
CA ASP A 107 -12.47 -8.61 -12.85
C ASP A 107 -13.26 -8.65 -14.16
N ALA A 108 -14.06 -9.68 -14.31
CA ALA A 108 -14.96 -9.87 -15.45
C ALA A 108 -16.42 -9.54 -15.12
N VAL A 109 -16.73 -9.21 -13.86
CA VAL A 109 -18.10 -9.00 -13.38
C VAL A 109 -18.56 -7.58 -13.65
N HIS A 110 -17.73 -6.59 -13.31
CA HIS A 110 -18.09 -5.19 -13.46
C HIS A 110 -17.91 -4.72 -14.92
N ALA A 111 -18.73 -3.76 -15.33
CA ALA A 111 -18.55 -3.12 -16.62
C ALA A 111 -17.17 -2.46 -16.74
N ILE A 112 -16.75 -1.78 -15.68
CA ILE A 112 -15.42 -1.18 -15.51
C ILE A 112 -15.05 -1.27 -14.03
N ALA A 113 -13.94 -1.95 -13.71
CA ALA A 113 -13.34 -1.92 -12.37
C ALA A 113 -12.35 -0.75 -12.29
N HIS A 114 -12.86 0.48 -12.13
CA HIS A 114 -12.08 1.72 -12.26
C HIS A 114 -11.31 2.13 -10.99
N ASN A 115 -11.06 1.21 -10.10
CA ASN A 115 -10.38 1.47 -8.84
C ASN A 115 -8.86 1.61 -9.03
N LYS A 116 -8.24 2.41 -8.16
CA LYS A 116 -6.80 2.55 -7.98
C LYS A 116 -6.54 2.49 -6.49
N VAL A 117 -6.51 1.27 -5.97
CA VAL A 117 -6.45 1.02 -4.53
C VAL A 117 -5.35 0.01 -4.22
N MET A 118 -4.60 0.27 -3.17
CA MET A 118 -3.68 -0.69 -2.60
C MET A 118 -3.82 -0.64 -1.07
N ILE A 119 -3.98 -1.81 -0.46
CA ILE A 119 -4.02 -1.98 0.99
C ILE A 119 -2.78 -2.75 1.40
N ILE A 120 -1.99 -2.21 2.32
CA ILE A 120 -0.75 -2.81 2.80
C ILE A 120 -0.86 -3.02 4.30
N ASP A 121 -0.63 -4.26 4.75
CA ASP A 121 -0.57 -4.67 6.17
C ASP A 121 -1.81 -4.24 6.97
N LYS A 122 -2.97 -4.04 6.34
CA LYS A 122 -4.24 -3.53 6.92
C LYS A 122 -4.15 -2.13 7.54
N THR A 123 -3.01 -1.47 7.44
CA THR A 123 -2.73 -0.18 8.10
C THR A 123 -2.42 0.94 7.13
N VAL A 124 -2.06 0.63 5.87
CA VAL A 124 -1.78 1.63 4.84
C VAL A 124 -2.77 1.47 3.70
N LEU A 125 -3.45 2.55 3.37
CA LEU A 125 -4.31 2.66 2.20
C LEU A 125 -3.70 3.64 1.20
N ILE A 126 -3.50 3.18 -0.03
CA ILE A 126 -3.15 4.02 -1.17
C ILE A 126 -4.37 4.11 -2.08
N THR A 127 -4.77 5.33 -2.43
CA THR A 127 -5.90 5.58 -3.33
C THR A 127 -5.78 6.93 -4.03
N GLY A 128 -6.70 7.23 -4.95
CA GLY A 128 -6.74 8.50 -5.69
C GLY A 128 -7.16 8.32 -7.14
N SER A 129 -6.89 9.32 -7.97
CA SER A 129 -7.10 9.22 -9.41
C SER A 129 -5.92 8.56 -10.14
N PHE A 130 -4.75 8.49 -9.49
CA PHE A 130 -3.49 8.02 -10.05
C PHE A 130 -3.56 6.55 -10.49
N ASN A 131 -3.61 6.29 -11.79
CA ASN A 131 -3.43 4.95 -12.33
C ASN A 131 -1.98 4.50 -12.11
N PHE A 132 -1.77 3.21 -11.85
CA PHE A 132 -0.42 2.66 -11.66
C PHE A 132 0.28 2.49 -13.02
N THR A 133 0.52 3.64 -13.69
CA THR A 133 1.08 3.69 -15.05
C THR A 133 2.18 4.75 -15.17
N LYS A 134 3.06 4.57 -16.16
CA LYS A 134 4.07 5.58 -16.48
C LYS A 134 3.44 6.91 -16.93
N ALA A 135 2.35 6.84 -17.71
CA ALA A 135 1.66 8.05 -18.18
C ALA A 135 1.06 8.85 -17.03
N ALA A 136 0.53 8.20 -16.01
CA ALA A 136 0.02 8.86 -14.81
C ALA A 136 1.13 9.67 -14.10
N GLU A 137 2.35 9.13 -13.98
CA GLU A 137 3.47 9.85 -13.35
C GLU A 137 4.01 11.00 -14.19
N GLU A 138 4.13 10.81 -15.52
CA GLU A 138 4.90 11.70 -16.35
C GLU A 138 4.07 12.76 -17.08
N LYS A 139 2.77 12.51 -17.31
CA LYS A 139 1.97 13.28 -18.27
C LYS A 139 0.60 13.72 -17.75
N ASN A 140 -0.05 12.93 -16.90
CA ASN A 140 -1.40 13.21 -16.46
C ASN A 140 -1.40 14.08 -15.20
N ALA A 141 -2.45 14.88 -15.04
CA ALA A 141 -2.76 15.56 -13.80
C ALA A 141 -3.58 14.60 -12.91
N GLU A 142 -2.94 14.03 -11.92
CA GLU A 142 -3.56 13.05 -11.00
C GLU A 142 -3.24 13.40 -9.54
N ASN A 143 -3.97 12.77 -8.64
CA ASN A 143 -3.67 12.78 -7.20
C ASN A 143 -3.50 11.37 -6.68
N LEU A 144 -2.62 11.22 -5.68
CA LEU A 144 -2.40 10.00 -4.92
C LEU A 144 -2.42 10.34 -3.42
N LEU A 145 -3.13 9.55 -2.65
CA LEU A 145 -3.15 9.62 -1.19
C LEU A 145 -2.50 8.37 -0.61
N VAL A 146 -1.67 8.56 0.39
CA VAL A 146 -1.14 7.50 1.26
C VAL A 146 -1.64 7.78 2.67
N ILE A 147 -2.51 6.92 3.17
CA ILE A 147 -3.20 7.04 4.46
C ILE A 147 -2.67 5.96 5.39
N ARG A 148 -2.26 6.36 6.59
CA ARG A 148 -1.72 5.46 7.63
C ARG A 148 -2.40 5.70 8.95
#